data_384b5829ac14abd17e0061532a01c599
#
_entry.id   384b5829ac14abd17e0061532a01c599
#
_cell.length_a   1.000
_cell.length_b   1.000
_cell.length_c   1.000
_cell.angle_alpha   90.00
_cell.angle_beta   90.00
_cell.angle_gamma   90.00
#
_symmetry.space_group_name_H-M   'P 1'
#
loop_
_entity.id
_entity.type
_entity.pdbx_description
1 polymer ?
#
loop_
_entity_poly.entity_id
_entity_poly.type
_entity_poly.pdbx_seq_one_letter_code
_entity_poly.pdbx_strand_id
1 'polypeptide(L)'
;TGAGATGNRDEAVTQAILIGALAGLPFVAFGLLYGEAAIDLFGTIVGRETPSEVVRLGSTYLAVVFATAPARHVALVGARALQGTGDTRTPMYVNVAANSVNIAGSAVLGLGLFGAPNLGVFGVGLATAGANVLTAGLLVVAIAGTWTPANFARPRDLTLAKQLIRVSAPRTSEGFGSEIAEFPFNALLLGFGEAVNAGFQLGRRVYQQVTGPFSRGYNVAASVLGGQALGEGDPAGARFNGWAVAGLGVATVGVIGVGLAIAAEPVVTHPTVVE
;
A
#
# COMPACT_ATOMS: atom_id res chain seq x y z
N THR A 1 0.66 -23.15 -3.45
CA THR A 1 0.11 -23.70 -2.20
C THR A 1 -0.91 -24.77 -2.46
N GLY A 2 -1.82 -24.62 -3.42
CA GLY A 2 -2.84 -25.61 -3.78
C GLY A 2 -2.25 -26.96 -4.24
N ALA A 3 -1.10 -26.95 -4.90
CA ALA A 3 -0.41 -28.17 -5.33
C ALA A 3 0.31 -28.95 -4.20
N GLY A 4 0.26 -28.52 -2.95
CA GLY A 4 0.93 -29.17 -1.82
C GLY A 4 2.47 -29.11 -1.84
N ALA A 5 3.09 -28.48 -2.82
CA ALA A 5 4.53 -28.36 -2.98
C ALA A 5 5.13 -27.33 -2.00
N THR A 6 5.28 -27.70 -0.73
CA THR A 6 5.72 -26.80 0.34
C THR A 6 7.14 -26.26 0.13
N GLY A 7 8.07 -27.08 -0.37
CA GLY A 7 9.45 -26.66 -0.64
C GLY A 7 9.54 -25.53 -1.68
N ASN A 8 8.83 -25.67 -2.79
CA ASN A 8 8.80 -24.65 -3.84
C ASN A 8 8.11 -23.37 -3.36
N ARG A 9 7.09 -23.49 -2.51
CA ARG A 9 6.42 -22.36 -1.86
C ARG A 9 7.39 -21.55 -1.01
N ASP A 10 8.11 -22.21 -0.11
CA ASP A 10 9.00 -21.54 0.84
C ASP A 10 10.20 -20.91 0.13
N GLU A 11 10.69 -21.56 -0.93
CA GLU A 11 11.69 -20.98 -1.81
C GLU A 11 11.15 -19.73 -2.55
N ALA A 12 9.92 -19.78 -3.09
CA ALA A 12 9.28 -18.65 -3.73
C ALA A 12 9.06 -17.48 -2.76
N VAL A 13 8.68 -17.74 -1.51
CA VAL A 13 8.55 -16.73 -0.46
C VAL A 13 9.88 -16.04 -0.20
N THR A 14 10.96 -16.80 -0.06
CA THR A 14 12.30 -16.26 0.19
C THR A 14 12.75 -15.39 -0.99
N GLN A 15 12.62 -15.88 -2.21
CA GLN A 15 13.02 -15.14 -3.42
C GLN A 15 12.17 -13.87 -3.60
N ALA A 16 10.86 -13.94 -3.36
CA ALA A 16 9.98 -12.77 -3.47
C ALA A 16 10.35 -11.68 -2.45
N ILE A 17 10.67 -12.06 -1.21
CA ILE A 17 11.11 -11.11 -0.16
C ILE A 17 12.44 -10.47 -0.54
N LEU A 18 13.40 -11.23 -1.05
CA LEU A 18 14.70 -10.70 -1.50
C LEU A 18 14.51 -9.74 -2.69
N ILE A 19 13.71 -10.13 -3.69
CA ILE A 19 13.39 -9.25 -4.83
C ILE A 19 12.71 -7.98 -4.35
N GLY A 20 11.74 -8.09 -3.44
CA GLY A 20 11.05 -6.95 -2.85
C GLY A 20 12.00 -6.00 -2.12
N ALA A 21 12.92 -6.52 -1.29
CA ALA A 21 13.91 -5.73 -0.61
C ALA A 21 14.83 -4.99 -1.60
N LEU A 22 15.33 -5.69 -2.63
CA LEU A 22 16.18 -5.10 -3.67
C LEU A 22 15.42 -4.05 -4.50
N ALA A 23 14.14 -4.29 -4.81
CA ALA A 23 13.30 -3.32 -5.52
C ALA A 23 13.04 -2.04 -4.70
N GLY A 24 13.21 -2.07 -3.40
CA GLY A 24 13.15 -0.90 -2.53
C GLY A 24 14.38 0.02 -2.64
N LEU A 25 15.56 -0.49 -3.04
CA LEU A 25 16.82 0.29 -3.06
C LEU A 25 16.80 1.49 -4.01
N PRO A 26 16.26 1.42 -5.23
CA PRO A 26 16.11 2.60 -6.08
C PRO A 26 15.31 3.72 -5.42
N PHE A 27 14.29 3.41 -4.62
CA PHE A 27 13.52 4.42 -3.90
C PHE A 27 14.33 5.07 -2.79
N VAL A 28 15.20 4.33 -2.10
CA VAL A 28 16.16 4.90 -1.14
C VAL A 28 17.07 5.91 -1.84
N ALA A 29 17.68 5.51 -2.95
CA ALA A 29 18.53 6.39 -3.72
C ALA A 29 17.78 7.64 -4.22
N PHE A 30 16.56 7.46 -4.72
CA PHE A 30 15.71 8.56 -5.17
C PHE A 30 15.38 9.53 -4.04
N GLY A 31 14.92 9.04 -2.88
CA GLY A 31 14.57 9.89 -1.74
C GLY A 31 15.76 10.69 -1.19
N LEU A 32 16.96 10.08 -1.18
CA LEU A 32 18.15 10.73 -0.67
C LEU A 32 18.79 11.71 -1.67
N LEU A 33 18.74 11.41 -2.97
CA LEU A 33 19.46 12.18 -3.98
C LEU A 33 18.58 13.21 -4.70
N TYR A 34 17.28 12.90 -4.83
CA TYR A 34 16.37 13.70 -5.67
C TYR A 34 15.14 14.22 -4.90
N GLY A 35 15.11 14.09 -3.57
CA GLY A 35 13.94 14.50 -2.76
C GLY A 35 13.55 15.96 -2.95
N GLU A 36 14.53 16.88 -2.92
CA GLU A 36 14.28 18.33 -3.12
C GLU A 36 13.79 18.61 -4.54
N ALA A 37 14.51 18.09 -5.54
CA ALA A 37 14.14 18.26 -6.94
C ALA A 37 12.76 17.71 -7.26
N ALA A 38 12.35 16.59 -6.61
CA ALA A 38 11.03 16.01 -6.81
C ALA A 38 9.92 16.90 -6.25
N ILE A 39 10.11 17.49 -5.07
CA ILE A 39 9.11 18.40 -4.46
C ILE A 39 9.00 19.69 -5.27
N ASP A 40 10.12 20.27 -5.70
CA ASP A 40 10.14 21.48 -6.51
C ASP A 40 9.52 21.27 -7.90
N LEU A 41 9.87 20.15 -8.56
CA LEU A 41 9.26 19.76 -9.84
C LEU A 41 7.73 19.58 -9.71
N PHE A 42 7.27 18.99 -8.62
CA PHE A 42 5.84 18.83 -8.38
C PHE A 42 5.14 20.19 -8.27
N GLY A 43 5.74 21.15 -7.55
CA GLY A 43 5.24 22.53 -7.48
C GLY A 43 5.15 23.18 -8.86
N THR A 44 6.19 23.04 -9.67
CA THR A 44 6.24 23.57 -11.04
C THR A 44 5.15 22.95 -11.92
N ILE A 45 4.94 21.64 -11.85
CA ILE A 45 3.88 20.93 -12.60
C ILE A 45 2.48 21.44 -12.22
N VAL A 46 2.26 21.74 -10.94
CA VAL A 46 0.98 22.27 -10.43
C VAL A 46 0.83 23.77 -10.69
N GLY A 47 1.84 24.43 -11.28
CA GLY A 47 1.82 25.85 -11.63
C GLY A 47 1.92 26.78 -10.43
N ARG A 48 2.54 26.33 -9.34
CA ARG A 48 2.79 27.11 -8.12
C ARG A 48 4.26 27.07 -7.74
N GLU A 49 4.81 28.23 -7.39
CA GLU A 49 6.11 28.27 -6.72
C GLU A 49 5.99 27.60 -5.34
N THR A 50 6.81 26.57 -5.10
CA THR A 50 6.82 25.88 -3.83
C THR A 50 7.69 26.65 -2.83
N PRO A 51 7.16 27.12 -1.68
CA PRO A 51 7.96 27.77 -0.68
C PRO A 51 9.14 26.90 -0.25
N SER A 52 10.32 27.49 -0.08
CA SER A 52 11.55 26.77 0.28
C SER A 52 11.40 25.92 1.56
N GLU A 53 10.60 26.37 2.52
CA GLU A 53 10.29 25.62 3.73
C GLU A 53 9.51 24.32 3.42
N VAL A 54 8.58 24.36 2.48
CA VAL A 54 7.82 23.17 2.04
C VAL A 54 8.73 22.20 1.32
N VAL A 55 9.65 22.70 0.48
CA VAL A 55 10.66 21.88 -0.20
C VAL A 55 11.54 21.18 0.83
N ARG A 56 12.07 21.92 1.80
CA ARG A 56 12.94 21.41 2.87
C ARG A 56 12.24 20.35 3.74
N LEU A 57 11.03 20.62 4.21
CA LEU A 57 10.27 19.69 5.06
C LEU A 57 9.82 18.46 4.27
N GLY A 58 9.34 18.65 3.04
CA GLY A 58 8.89 17.59 2.17
C GLY A 58 10.03 16.65 1.76
N SER A 59 11.18 17.19 1.40
CA SER A 59 12.37 16.40 1.05
C SER A 59 12.92 15.61 2.24
N THR A 60 12.93 16.23 3.44
CA THR A 60 13.30 15.54 4.67
C THR A 60 12.37 14.37 4.97
N TYR A 61 11.05 14.56 4.85
CA TYR A 61 10.07 13.50 5.03
C TYR A 61 10.26 12.38 4.01
N LEU A 62 10.42 12.72 2.72
CA LEU A 62 10.67 11.77 1.65
C LEU A 62 11.93 10.94 1.91
N ALA A 63 13.04 11.59 2.28
CA ALA A 63 14.29 10.90 2.57
C ALA A 63 14.14 9.86 3.68
N VAL A 64 13.48 10.23 4.79
CA VAL A 64 13.26 9.35 5.94
C VAL A 64 12.35 8.17 5.58
N VAL A 65 11.24 8.43 4.90
CA VAL A 65 10.27 7.38 4.55
C VAL A 65 10.84 6.46 3.47
N PHE A 66 11.50 7.00 2.46
CA PHE A 66 12.11 6.20 1.39
C PHE A 66 13.34 5.42 1.86
N ALA A 67 14.04 5.87 2.89
CA ALA A 67 15.11 5.08 3.52
C ALA A 67 14.59 3.70 4.00
N THR A 68 13.30 3.59 4.33
CA THR A 68 12.66 2.33 4.72
C THR A 68 11.88 1.64 3.60
N ALA A 69 12.03 2.07 2.35
CA ALA A 69 11.36 1.43 1.21
C ALA A 69 11.65 -0.09 1.09
N PRO A 70 12.88 -0.59 1.30
CA PRO A 70 13.13 -2.02 1.35
C PRO A 70 12.28 -2.74 2.41
N ALA A 71 12.21 -2.19 3.62
CA ALA A 71 11.38 -2.74 4.70
C ALA A 71 9.89 -2.73 4.32
N ARG A 72 9.41 -1.65 3.70
CA ARG A 72 8.03 -1.55 3.21
C ARG A 72 7.72 -2.62 2.17
N HIS A 73 8.64 -2.90 1.24
CA HIS A 73 8.46 -3.96 0.23
C HIS A 73 8.50 -5.35 0.87
N VAL A 74 9.43 -5.59 1.80
CA VAL A 74 9.47 -6.85 2.59
C VAL A 74 8.15 -7.07 3.32
N ALA A 75 7.62 -6.03 3.98
CA ALA A 75 6.33 -6.11 4.68
C ALA A 75 5.18 -6.47 3.73
N LEU A 76 5.11 -5.81 2.55
CA LEU A 76 4.08 -6.08 1.56
C LEU A 76 4.14 -7.52 1.04
N VAL A 77 5.34 -7.97 0.65
CA VAL A 77 5.54 -9.33 0.13
C VAL A 77 5.31 -10.38 1.22
N GLY A 78 5.80 -10.15 2.43
CA GLY A 78 5.60 -11.06 3.56
C GLY A 78 4.11 -11.22 3.92
N ALA A 79 3.36 -10.13 3.96
CA ALA A 79 1.91 -10.18 4.17
C ALA A 79 1.20 -10.97 3.07
N ARG A 80 1.56 -10.77 1.81
CA ARG A 80 0.99 -11.51 0.67
C ARG A 80 1.37 -12.99 0.68
N ALA A 81 2.59 -13.32 1.09
CA ALA A 81 3.02 -14.70 1.24
C ALA A 81 2.17 -15.44 2.28
N LEU A 82 1.96 -14.85 3.47
CA LEU A 82 1.10 -15.44 4.50
C LEU A 82 -0.35 -15.57 4.04
N GLN A 83 -0.93 -14.51 3.43
CA GLN A 83 -2.27 -14.54 2.86
C GLN A 83 -2.42 -15.66 1.81
N GLY A 84 -1.41 -15.85 0.95
CA GLY A 84 -1.39 -16.92 -0.06
C GLY A 84 -1.36 -18.33 0.54
N THR A 85 -0.89 -18.50 1.77
CA THR A 85 -0.95 -19.78 2.51
C THR A 85 -2.24 -19.94 3.34
N GLY A 86 -3.15 -18.96 3.29
CA GLY A 86 -4.41 -18.97 4.03
C GLY A 86 -4.34 -18.25 5.39
N ASP A 87 -3.16 -17.84 5.84
CA ASP A 87 -3.01 -17.05 7.06
C ASP A 87 -3.25 -15.55 6.78
N THR A 88 -4.47 -15.12 6.95
CA THR A 88 -4.87 -13.71 6.84
C THR A 88 -4.82 -12.97 8.18
N ARG A 89 -4.79 -13.70 9.30
CA ARG A 89 -4.85 -13.13 10.65
C ARG A 89 -3.52 -12.52 11.07
N THR A 90 -2.42 -13.23 10.85
CA THR A 90 -1.08 -12.72 11.23
C THR A 90 -0.78 -11.37 10.56
N PRO A 91 -0.90 -11.19 9.23
CA PRO A 91 -0.71 -9.88 8.63
C PRO A 91 -1.69 -8.81 9.13
N MET A 92 -2.92 -9.18 9.46
CA MET A 92 -3.91 -8.26 10.02
C MET A 92 -3.44 -7.72 11.37
N TYR A 93 -3.08 -8.59 12.31
CA TYR A 93 -2.62 -8.17 13.64
C TYR A 93 -1.33 -7.35 13.57
N VAL A 94 -0.37 -7.76 12.73
CA VAL A 94 0.87 -7.01 12.52
C VAL A 94 0.58 -5.61 11.98
N ASN A 95 -0.30 -5.48 10.98
CA ASN A 95 -0.66 -4.17 10.43
C ASN A 95 -1.40 -3.29 11.45
N VAL A 96 -2.32 -3.85 12.24
CA VAL A 96 -3.02 -3.11 13.30
C VAL A 96 -2.01 -2.59 14.33
N ALA A 97 -1.12 -3.46 14.82
CA ALA A 97 -0.10 -3.08 15.81
C ALA A 97 0.84 -1.99 15.25
N ALA A 98 1.37 -2.19 14.05
CA ALA A 98 2.29 -1.23 13.43
C ALA A 98 1.63 0.12 13.12
N ASN A 99 0.37 0.12 12.65
CA ASN A 99 -0.37 1.37 12.44
C ASN A 99 -0.67 2.09 13.76
N SER A 100 -0.99 1.35 14.83
CA SER A 100 -1.17 1.95 16.16
C SER A 100 0.13 2.60 16.66
N VAL A 101 1.28 1.93 16.47
CA VAL A 101 2.59 2.47 16.79
C VAL A 101 2.91 3.70 15.94
N ASN A 102 2.57 3.67 14.65
CA ASN A 102 2.75 4.82 13.75
C ASN A 102 1.93 6.03 14.19
N ILE A 103 0.65 5.85 14.50
CA ILE A 103 -0.23 6.93 14.96
C ILE A 103 0.29 7.51 16.28
N ALA A 104 0.56 6.65 17.27
CA ALA A 104 1.09 7.08 18.56
C ALA A 104 2.46 7.76 18.41
N GLY A 105 3.36 7.17 17.64
CA GLY A 105 4.69 7.74 17.36
C GLY A 105 4.62 9.07 16.63
N SER A 106 3.72 9.22 15.66
CA SER A 106 3.50 10.47 14.94
C SER A 106 2.99 11.58 15.88
N ALA A 107 2.07 11.25 16.78
CA ALA A 107 1.58 12.19 17.79
C ALA A 107 2.68 12.56 18.79
N VAL A 108 3.41 11.59 19.30
CA VAL A 108 4.47 11.83 20.32
C VAL A 108 5.63 12.62 19.72
N LEU A 109 6.19 12.16 18.57
CA LEU A 109 7.38 12.77 17.98
C LEU A 109 7.04 14.00 17.13
N GLY A 110 5.86 14.01 16.49
CA GLY A 110 5.44 15.12 15.65
C GLY A 110 4.98 16.34 16.47
N LEU A 111 4.25 16.11 17.57
CA LEU A 111 3.71 17.17 18.42
C LEU A 111 4.51 17.39 19.71
N GLY A 112 5.47 16.52 20.03
CA GLY A 112 6.25 16.64 21.25
C GLY A 112 5.47 16.28 22.53
N LEU A 113 4.57 15.29 22.45
CA LEU A 113 3.78 14.87 23.60
C LEU A 113 4.61 14.07 24.61
N PHE A 114 4.17 14.06 25.87
CA PHE A 114 4.79 13.30 26.97
C PHE A 114 6.27 13.66 27.24
N GLY A 115 6.69 14.89 26.92
CA GLY A 115 8.06 15.33 27.11
C GLY A 115 9.06 14.95 26.01
N ALA A 116 8.55 14.36 24.91
CA ALA A 116 9.36 14.10 23.73
C ALA A 116 9.68 15.43 22.99
N PRO A 117 10.80 15.49 22.25
CA PRO A 117 11.09 16.67 21.44
C PRO A 117 10.06 16.81 20.33
N ASN A 118 9.59 18.04 20.08
CA ASN A 118 8.73 18.34 18.94
C ASN A 118 9.57 18.36 17.67
N LEU A 119 9.56 17.26 16.92
CA LEU A 119 10.30 17.10 15.67
C LEU A 119 9.47 17.45 14.41
N GLY A 120 8.21 17.84 14.59
CA GLY A 120 7.33 18.21 13.47
C GLY A 120 7.23 17.12 12.41
N VAL A 121 7.36 17.52 11.14
CA VAL A 121 7.28 16.59 9.97
C VAL A 121 8.34 15.50 10.01
N PHE A 122 9.55 15.81 10.51
CA PHE A 122 10.61 14.81 10.69
C PHE A 122 10.20 13.72 11.67
N GLY A 123 9.55 14.09 12.80
CA GLY A 123 9.03 13.14 13.78
C GLY A 123 7.95 12.21 13.21
N VAL A 124 7.05 12.74 12.39
CA VAL A 124 6.05 11.94 11.66
C VAL A 124 6.73 10.99 10.67
N GLY A 125 7.77 11.45 9.96
CA GLY A 125 8.57 10.62 9.08
C GLY A 125 9.25 9.46 9.81
N LEU A 126 9.86 9.73 10.98
CA LEU A 126 10.48 8.71 11.82
C LEU A 126 9.48 7.68 12.34
N ALA A 127 8.29 8.12 12.78
CA ALA A 127 7.22 7.20 13.20
C ALA A 127 6.79 6.27 12.06
N THR A 128 6.62 6.82 10.85
CA THR A 128 6.28 6.04 9.65
C THR A 128 7.39 5.06 9.28
N ALA A 129 8.65 5.52 9.28
CA ALA A 129 9.81 4.69 9.02
C ALA A 129 9.92 3.55 10.05
N GLY A 130 9.77 3.86 11.33
CA GLY A 130 9.77 2.87 12.42
C GLY A 130 8.65 1.84 12.26
N ALA A 131 7.44 2.27 11.91
CA ALA A 131 6.33 1.36 11.65
C ALA A 131 6.57 0.44 10.44
N ASN A 132 7.19 0.93 9.37
CA ASN A 132 7.57 0.10 8.23
C ASN A 132 8.58 -0.99 8.62
N VAL A 133 9.62 -0.62 9.38
CA VAL A 133 10.62 -1.57 9.87
C VAL A 133 10.01 -2.57 10.85
N LEU A 134 9.15 -2.11 11.75
CA LEU A 134 8.42 -2.97 12.69
C LEU A 134 7.56 -3.99 11.96
N THR A 135 6.78 -3.53 10.96
CA THR A 135 5.93 -4.42 10.14
C THR A 135 6.76 -5.49 9.44
N ALA A 136 7.86 -5.08 8.78
CA ALA A 136 8.75 -6.00 8.09
C ALA A 136 9.36 -7.02 9.07
N GLY A 137 9.88 -6.54 10.19
CA GLY A 137 10.50 -7.39 11.22
C GLY A 137 9.51 -8.40 11.79
N LEU A 138 8.32 -7.98 12.17
CA LEU A 138 7.28 -8.87 12.71
C LEU A 138 6.85 -9.93 11.68
N LEU A 139 6.68 -9.56 10.41
CA LEU A 139 6.32 -10.52 9.36
C LEU A 139 7.46 -11.49 9.04
N VAL A 140 8.71 -11.03 9.02
CA VAL A 140 9.87 -11.91 8.86
C VAL A 140 9.97 -12.90 10.03
N VAL A 141 9.79 -12.44 11.26
CA VAL A 141 9.77 -13.31 12.45
C VAL A 141 8.60 -14.29 12.37
N ALA A 142 7.42 -13.85 11.93
CA ALA A 142 6.27 -14.73 11.75
C ALA A 142 6.53 -15.84 10.71
N ILE A 143 7.15 -15.51 9.59
CA ILE A 143 7.50 -16.47 8.53
C ILE A 143 8.61 -17.41 8.99
N ALA A 144 9.60 -16.92 9.74
CA ALA A 144 10.68 -17.74 10.28
C ALA A 144 10.24 -18.65 11.45
N GLY A 145 9.10 -18.33 12.07
CA GLY A 145 8.54 -19.09 13.19
C GLY A 145 7.80 -20.35 12.74
N THR A 146 7.49 -21.19 13.71
CA THR A 146 6.79 -22.47 13.47
C THR A 146 5.27 -22.33 13.51
N TRP A 147 4.76 -21.14 13.79
CA TRP A 147 3.31 -20.89 13.97
C TRP A 147 2.59 -20.44 12.69
N THR A 148 3.32 -20.21 11.61
CA THR A 148 2.72 -19.86 10.30
C THR A 148 2.98 -20.97 9.28
N PRO A 149 2.10 -21.12 8.26
CA PRO A 149 2.28 -22.13 7.23
C PRO A 149 3.45 -21.87 6.29
N ALA A 150 3.88 -20.61 6.14
CA ALA A 150 5.01 -20.22 5.30
C ALA A 150 6.33 -20.34 6.08
N ASN A 151 7.42 -20.63 5.36
CA ASN A 151 8.76 -20.66 5.95
C ASN A 151 9.80 -20.14 4.95
N PHE A 152 11.02 -19.94 5.41
CA PHE A 152 12.16 -19.61 4.56
C PHE A 152 12.87 -20.88 4.06
N ALA A 153 13.20 -20.91 2.77
CA ALA A 153 14.03 -21.93 2.18
C ALA A 153 15.17 -21.31 1.37
N ARG A 154 16.29 -22.03 1.24
CA ARG A 154 17.40 -21.51 0.43
C ARG A 154 17.00 -21.43 -1.04
N PRO A 155 17.23 -20.29 -1.71
CA PRO A 155 17.04 -20.16 -3.14
C PRO A 155 17.94 -21.13 -3.90
N ARG A 156 17.35 -22.02 -4.67
CA ARG A 156 18.07 -23.03 -5.49
C ARG A 156 17.73 -22.88 -6.96
N ASP A 157 16.50 -22.48 -7.27
CA ASP A 157 15.99 -22.39 -8.62
C ASP A 157 15.64 -20.92 -8.98
N LEU A 158 16.53 -20.27 -9.73
CA LEU A 158 16.32 -18.91 -10.22
C LEU A 158 15.17 -18.78 -11.25
N THR A 159 14.64 -19.91 -11.75
CA THR A 159 13.46 -19.90 -12.61
C THR A 159 12.24 -19.32 -11.91
N LEU A 160 12.10 -19.58 -10.60
CA LEU A 160 11.04 -18.99 -9.78
C LEU A 160 11.19 -17.47 -9.70
N ALA A 161 12.39 -16.96 -9.46
CA ALA A 161 12.65 -15.52 -9.46
C ALA A 161 12.29 -14.86 -10.80
N LYS A 162 12.70 -15.49 -11.92
CA LYS A 162 12.38 -15.01 -13.28
C LYS A 162 10.88 -15.01 -13.53
N GLN A 163 10.15 -16.02 -13.09
CA GLN A 163 8.70 -16.10 -13.20
C GLN A 163 8.02 -15.01 -12.37
N LEU A 164 8.47 -14.79 -11.12
CA LEU A 164 7.97 -13.73 -10.25
C LEU A 164 8.12 -12.36 -10.90
N ILE A 165 9.30 -12.04 -11.43
CA ILE A 165 9.56 -10.76 -12.14
C ILE A 165 8.66 -10.65 -13.38
N ARG A 166 8.57 -11.72 -14.19
CA ARG A 166 7.76 -11.72 -15.42
C ARG A 166 6.27 -11.48 -15.15
N VAL A 167 5.74 -12.05 -14.07
CA VAL A 167 4.32 -11.86 -13.67
C VAL A 167 4.10 -10.50 -13.01
N SER A 168 5.10 -9.96 -12.31
CA SER A 168 4.97 -8.68 -11.60
C SER A 168 5.12 -7.47 -12.53
N ALA A 169 5.98 -7.57 -13.56
CA ALA A 169 6.30 -6.44 -14.44
C ALA A 169 5.07 -5.79 -15.11
N PRO A 170 4.10 -6.54 -15.69
CA PRO A 170 2.90 -5.94 -16.27
C PRO A 170 2.05 -5.20 -15.24
N ARG A 171 1.91 -5.74 -14.02
CA ARG A 171 1.14 -5.10 -12.94
C ARG A 171 1.80 -3.83 -12.44
N THR A 172 3.14 -3.81 -12.40
CA THR A 172 3.89 -2.62 -12.02
C THR A 172 3.71 -1.52 -13.07
N SER A 173 3.81 -1.86 -14.36
CA SER A 173 3.59 -0.90 -15.45
C SER A 173 2.16 -0.36 -15.51
N GLU A 174 1.16 -1.20 -15.23
CA GLU A 174 -0.24 -0.79 -15.11
C GLU A 174 -0.43 0.22 -13.95
N GLY A 175 0.19 -0.04 -12.79
CA GLY A 175 0.18 0.88 -11.66
C GLY A 175 0.75 2.25 -12.01
N PHE A 176 1.94 2.29 -12.62
CA PHE A 176 2.54 3.55 -13.08
C PHE A 176 1.69 4.25 -14.14
N GLY A 177 1.10 3.50 -15.08
CA GLY A 177 0.24 4.06 -16.12
C GLY A 177 -0.99 4.74 -15.54
N SER A 178 -1.63 4.17 -14.53
CA SER A 178 -2.80 4.77 -13.86
C SER A 178 -2.43 6.04 -13.09
N GLU A 179 -1.32 6.07 -12.37
CA GLU A 179 -0.85 7.26 -11.66
C GLU A 179 -0.49 8.40 -12.64
N ILE A 180 0.19 8.09 -13.76
CA ILE A 180 0.52 9.08 -14.79
C ILE A 180 -0.76 9.66 -15.43
N ALA A 181 -1.78 8.84 -15.66
CA ALA A 181 -3.04 9.29 -16.24
C ALA A 181 -3.82 10.25 -15.32
N GLU A 182 -3.57 10.25 -14.02
CA GLU A 182 -4.18 11.20 -13.09
C GLU A 182 -3.71 12.65 -13.28
N PHE A 183 -2.47 12.86 -13.77
CA PHE A 183 -1.93 14.22 -13.97
C PHE A 183 -2.76 15.04 -14.98
N PRO A 184 -2.97 14.58 -16.23
CA PRO A 184 -3.80 15.33 -17.19
C PRO A 184 -5.24 15.46 -16.72
N PHE A 185 -5.78 14.48 -16.02
CA PHE A 185 -7.13 14.57 -15.47
C PHE A 185 -7.25 15.66 -14.41
N ASN A 186 -6.30 15.76 -13.49
CA ASN A 186 -6.26 16.82 -12.49
C ASN A 186 -6.04 18.21 -13.14
N ALA A 187 -5.26 18.30 -14.20
CA ALA A 187 -5.08 19.54 -14.97
C ALA A 187 -6.39 19.99 -15.63
N LEU A 188 -7.18 19.06 -16.17
CA LEU A 188 -8.52 19.36 -16.70
C LEU A 188 -9.46 19.86 -15.61
N LEU A 189 -9.46 19.23 -14.42
CA LEU A 189 -10.29 19.65 -13.29
C LEU A 189 -9.97 21.08 -12.83
N LEU A 190 -8.70 21.46 -12.82
CA LEU A 190 -8.29 22.82 -12.48
C LEU A 190 -8.84 23.86 -13.48
N GLY A 191 -9.06 23.47 -14.73
CA GLY A 191 -9.73 24.31 -15.74
C GLY A 191 -11.17 24.69 -15.40
N PHE A 192 -11.84 23.92 -14.53
CA PHE A 192 -13.21 24.23 -14.03
C PHE A 192 -13.20 25.09 -12.75
N GLY A 193 -12.03 25.41 -12.22
CA GLY A 193 -11.84 26.22 -11.03
C GLY A 193 -11.41 25.43 -9.78
N GLU A 194 -10.80 26.14 -8.84
CA GLU A 194 -10.23 25.55 -7.62
C GLU A 194 -11.28 24.86 -6.75
N ALA A 195 -12.48 25.43 -6.62
CA ALA A 195 -13.57 24.86 -5.82
C ALA A 195 -14.04 23.50 -6.36
N VAL A 196 -14.13 23.34 -7.69
CA VAL A 196 -14.51 22.08 -8.33
C VAL A 196 -13.44 21.03 -8.09
N ASN A 197 -12.17 21.39 -8.24
CA ASN A 197 -11.06 20.48 -7.98
C ASN A 197 -11.00 20.05 -6.50
N ALA A 198 -11.15 20.99 -5.57
CA ALA A 198 -11.18 20.70 -4.14
C ALA A 198 -12.35 19.77 -3.77
N GLY A 199 -13.54 20.03 -4.26
CA GLY A 199 -14.72 19.18 -4.05
C GLY A 199 -14.52 17.76 -4.61
N PHE A 200 -13.96 17.64 -5.82
CA PHE A 200 -13.64 16.34 -6.41
C PHE A 200 -12.60 15.57 -5.55
N GLN A 201 -11.52 16.22 -5.14
CA GLN A 201 -10.48 15.56 -4.33
C GLN A 201 -11.02 15.11 -2.97
N LEU A 202 -11.88 15.93 -2.33
CA LEU A 202 -12.52 15.56 -1.08
C LEU A 202 -13.46 14.37 -1.27
N GLY A 203 -14.33 14.41 -2.25
CA GLY A 203 -15.24 13.31 -2.58
C GLY A 203 -14.50 12.01 -2.90
N ARG A 204 -13.42 12.11 -3.68
CA ARG A 204 -12.54 10.98 -3.99
C ARG A 204 -11.88 10.40 -2.74
N ARG A 205 -11.39 11.23 -1.82
CA ARG A 205 -10.81 10.76 -0.55
C ARG A 205 -11.83 10.02 0.30
N VAL A 206 -13.05 10.55 0.45
CA VAL A 206 -14.14 9.89 1.18
C VAL A 206 -14.47 8.56 0.53
N TYR A 207 -14.67 8.53 -0.79
CA TYR A 207 -14.92 7.31 -1.54
C TYR A 207 -13.81 6.27 -1.32
N GLN A 208 -12.54 6.64 -1.49
CA GLN A 208 -11.42 5.72 -1.34
C GLN A 208 -11.26 5.21 0.09
N GLN A 209 -11.53 6.05 1.09
CA GLN A 209 -11.43 5.66 2.51
C GLN A 209 -12.49 4.63 2.89
N VAL A 210 -13.69 4.76 2.32
CA VAL A 210 -14.80 3.83 2.59
C VAL A 210 -14.70 2.57 1.74
N THR A 211 -14.48 2.68 0.43
CA THR A 211 -14.50 1.53 -0.49
C THR A 211 -13.15 0.80 -0.60
N GLY A 212 -12.04 1.50 -0.34
CA GLY A 212 -10.68 0.98 -0.50
C GLY A 212 -10.38 -0.28 0.30
N PRO A 213 -10.76 -0.38 1.60
CA PRO A 213 -10.57 -1.60 2.39
C PRO A 213 -11.30 -2.81 1.80
N PHE A 214 -12.55 -2.62 1.34
CA PHE A 214 -13.34 -3.68 0.71
C PHE A 214 -12.72 -4.14 -0.60
N SER A 215 -12.37 -3.20 -1.49
CA SER A 215 -11.73 -3.51 -2.78
C SER A 215 -10.43 -4.28 -2.59
N ARG A 216 -9.59 -3.88 -1.62
CA ARG A 216 -8.37 -4.61 -1.28
C ARG A 216 -8.65 -6.00 -0.74
N GLY A 217 -9.66 -6.14 0.13
CA GLY A 217 -10.10 -7.43 0.67
C GLY A 217 -10.54 -8.40 -0.43
N TYR A 218 -11.38 -7.93 -1.34
CA TYR A 218 -11.85 -8.75 -2.47
C TYR A 218 -10.73 -9.14 -3.44
N ASN A 219 -9.80 -8.23 -3.73
CA ASN A 219 -8.62 -8.55 -4.54
C ASN A 219 -7.76 -9.65 -3.91
N VAL A 220 -7.55 -9.60 -2.58
CA VAL A 220 -6.84 -10.66 -1.86
C VAL A 220 -7.61 -11.97 -1.91
N ALA A 221 -8.91 -11.94 -1.60
CA ALA A 221 -9.76 -13.14 -1.62
C ALA A 221 -9.77 -13.81 -3.00
N ALA A 222 -9.98 -13.04 -4.07
CA ALA A 222 -9.96 -13.55 -5.44
C ALA A 222 -8.61 -14.19 -5.80
N SER A 223 -7.51 -13.54 -5.42
CA SER A 223 -6.15 -14.04 -5.71
C SER A 223 -5.83 -15.31 -4.93
N VAL A 224 -6.25 -15.40 -3.66
CA VAL A 224 -5.97 -16.57 -2.80
C VAL A 224 -6.85 -17.75 -3.22
N LEU A 225 -8.17 -17.56 -3.30
CA LEU A 225 -9.10 -18.64 -3.63
C LEU A 225 -8.90 -19.14 -5.05
N GLY A 226 -8.71 -18.23 -6.02
CA GLY A 226 -8.40 -18.60 -7.40
C GLY A 226 -7.07 -19.32 -7.53
N GLY A 227 -6.03 -18.85 -6.84
CA GLY A 227 -4.71 -19.48 -6.86
C GLY A 227 -4.69 -20.86 -6.20
N GLN A 228 -5.45 -21.06 -5.13
CA GLN A 228 -5.59 -22.37 -4.47
C GLN A 228 -6.30 -23.37 -5.38
N ALA A 229 -7.46 -23.01 -5.95
CA ALA A 229 -8.21 -23.88 -6.85
C ALA A 229 -7.39 -24.25 -8.11
N LEU A 230 -6.67 -23.30 -8.71
CA LEU A 230 -5.77 -23.59 -9.82
C LEU A 230 -4.61 -24.54 -9.43
N GLY A 231 -4.06 -24.37 -8.23
CA GLY A 231 -3.02 -25.25 -7.72
C GLY A 231 -3.50 -26.68 -7.44
N GLU A 232 -4.78 -26.85 -7.14
CA GLU A 232 -5.47 -28.14 -6.97
C GLU A 232 -5.88 -28.75 -8.32
N GLY A 233 -5.68 -28.04 -9.42
CA GLY A 233 -6.08 -28.50 -10.77
C GLY A 233 -7.56 -28.31 -11.05
N ASP A 234 -8.25 -27.43 -10.29
CA ASP A 234 -9.66 -27.10 -10.48
C ASP A 234 -9.87 -25.70 -11.11
N PRO A 235 -9.77 -25.56 -12.44
CA PRO A 235 -10.02 -24.29 -13.11
C PRO A 235 -11.50 -23.85 -13.06
N ALA A 236 -12.43 -24.79 -12.90
CA ALA A 236 -13.85 -24.49 -12.77
C ALA A 236 -14.14 -23.82 -11.42
N GLY A 237 -13.60 -24.37 -10.34
CA GLY A 237 -13.65 -23.80 -8.99
C GLY A 237 -12.97 -22.43 -8.93
N ALA A 238 -11.81 -22.25 -9.59
CA ALA A 238 -11.15 -20.96 -9.67
C ALA A 238 -12.03 -19.89 -10.34
N ARG A 239 -12.71 -20.26 -11.43
CA ARG A 239 -13.65 -19.38 -12.14
C ARG A 239 -14.89 -19.05 -11.29
N PHE A 240 -15.45 -20.04 -10.60
CA PHE A 240 -16.58 -19.85 -9.69
C PHE A 240 -16.18 -18.89 -8.54
N ASN A 241 -15.05 -19.12 -7.89
CA ASN A 241 -14.55 -18.26 -6.83
C ASN A 241 -14.35 -16.80 -7.30
N GLY A 242 -13.81 -16.62 -8.53
CA GLY A 242 -13.66 -15.29 -9.11
C GLY A 242 -15.00 -14.56 -9.28
N TRP A 243 -16.03 -15.24 -9.82
CA TRP A 243 -17.36 -14.65 -9.98
C TRP A 243 -18.07 -14.44 -8.65
N ALA A 244 -17.94 -15.35 -7.69
CA ALA A 244 -18.52 -15.19 -6.34
C ALA A 244 -17.94 -13.97 -5.62
N VAL A 245 -16.60 -13.79 -5.66
CA VAL A 245 -15.95 -12.61 -5.06
C VAL A 245 -16.35 -11.33 -5.81
N ALA A 246 -16.44 -11.36 -7.14
CA ALA A 246 -16.90 -10.21 -7.91
C ALA A 246 -18.35 -9.83 -7.56
N GLY A 247 -19.24 -10.80 -7.45
CA GLY A 247 -20.64 -10.58 -7.05
C GLY A 247 -20.77 -9.97 -5.66
N LEU A 248 -20.03 -10.50 -4.68
CA LEU A 248 -19.97 -9.92 -3.34
C LEU A 248 -19.41 -8.49 -3.36
N GLY A 249 -18.39 -8.23 -4.17
CA GLY A 249 -17.81 -6.89 -4.34
C GLY A 249 -18.83 -5.89 -4.91
N VAL A 250 -19.55 -6.28 -5.97
CA VAL A 250 -20.61 -5.45 -6.56
C VAL A 250 -21.73 -5.18 -5.55
N ALA A 251 -22.17 -6.20 -4.82
CA ALA A 251 -23.25 -6.05 -3.85
C ALA A 251 -22.84 -5.10 -2.70
N THR A 252 -21.68 -5.31 -2.09
CA THR A 252 -21.25 -4.51 -0.93
C THR A 252 -20.82 -3.09 -1.31
N VAL A 253 -19.96 -2.96 -2.33
CA VAL A 253 -19.49 -1.63 -2.78
C VAL A 253 -20.62 -0.85 -3.44
N GLY A 254 -21.53 -1.54 -4.14
CA GLY A 254 -22.74 -0.95 -4.72
C GLY A 254 -23.67 -0.37 -3.65
N VAL A 255 -23.96 -1.11 -2.59
CA VAL A 255 -24.78 -0.61 -1.46
C VAL A 255 -24.12 0.59 -0.79
N ILE A 256 -22.80 0.50 -0.55
CA ILE A 256 -22.03 1.62 0.02
C ILE A 256 -22.08 2.83 -0.92
N GLY A 257 -21.89 2.62 -2.23
CA GLY A 257 -21.92 3.70 -3.23
C GLY A 257 -23.26 4.41 -3.30
N VAL A 258 -24.36 3.65 -3.25
CA VAL A 258 -25.71 4.23 -3.16
C VAL A 258 -25.90 5.03 -1.85
N GLY A 259 -25.44 4.46 -0.72
CA GLY A 259 -25.48 5.17 0.56
C GLY A 259 -24.70 6.48 0.55
N LEU A 260 -23.50 6.49 -0.02
CA LEU A 260 -22.68 7.70 -0.18
C LEU A 260 -23.32 8.71 -1.13
N ALA A 261 -23.96 8.26 -2.21
CA ALA A 261 -24.65 9.14 -3.14
C ALA A 261 -25.84 9.84 -2.46
N ILE A 262 -26.59 9.14 -1.63
CA ILE A 262 -27.72 9.71 -0.85
C ILE A 262 -27.18 10.68 0.23
N ALA A 263 -26.06 10.35 0.86
CA ALA A 263 -25.46 11.17 1.91
C ALA A 263 -24.59 12.33 1.37
N ALA A 264 -24.34 12.42 0.07
CA ALA A 264 -23.40 13.39 -0.50
C ALA A 264 -23.82 14.84 -0.23
N GLU A 265 -25.08 15.19 -0.46
CA GLU A 265 -25.58 16.53 -0.26
C GLU A 265 -25.51 16.99 1.21
N PRO A 266 -26.03 16.23 2.22
CA PRO A 266 -25.93 16.63 3.61
C PRO A 266 -24.50 16.66 4.14
N VAL A 267 -23.57 15.83 3.61
CA VAL A 267 -22.15 15.84 4.02
C VAL A 267 -21.44 17.10 3.52
N VAL A 268 -21.70 17.49 2.28
CA VAL A 268 -21.03 18.66 1.66
C VAL A 268 -21.59 19.98 2.20
N THR A 269 -22.87 20.02 2.56
CA THR A 269 -23.54 21.24 3.05
C THR A 269 -23.41 21.44 4.57
N HIS A 270 -22.81 20.49 5.29
CA HIS A 270 -22.66 20.63 6.75
C HIS A 270 -21.66 21.75 7.09
N PRO A 271 -22.01 22.69 8.01
CA PRO A 271 -21.17 23.86 8.30
C PRO A 271 -19.73 23.53 8.74
N THR A 272 -19.52 22.40 9.40
CA THR A 272 -18.20 21.96 9.88
C THR A 272 -17.24 21.44 8.79
N VAL A 273 -17.72 21.34 7.54
CA VAL A 273 -16.90 20.85 6.41
C VAL A 273 -16.48 22.01 5.51
N VAL A 274 -17.13 23.19 5.66
CA VAL A 274 -16.95 24.38 4.80
C VAL A 274 -16.03 25.42 5.47
N GLU A 275 -15.71 25.28 6.76
CA GLU A 275 -14.70 26.06 7.49
C GLU A 275 -13.36 25.31 7.49
#